data_248f321c7d3440f77cedcb0effb3a51c
#
_entry.id   248f321c7d3440f77cedcb0effb3a51c
#
_cell.length_a   1.000
_cell.length_b   1.000
_cell.length_c   1.000
_cell.angle_alpha   90.00
_cell.angle_beta   90.00
_cell.angle_gamma   90.00
#
_symmetry.space_group_name_H-M   'P 1'
#
loop_
_entity.id
_entity.type
_entity.pdbx_description
1 polymer ?
#
loop_
_entity_poly.entity_id
_entity_poly.type
_entity_poly.pdbx_seq_one_letter_code
_entity_poly.pdbx_strand_id
1 'polypeptide(L)'
;MKTVQKRKLTVRLAVAASAACMVCMGTGQDDAWMASIRRDHPRMFFNAETWPQVKARAEGPARAARDTLLKRCDKYPEKPVCSDYGPVEFREVKTAGGTHKTTAATPIKNVKEWGSQAAECALAWRFTGERKYLEKARRMLESSVAAYHAAYANRRAVNWYSTSRILALCAYDWIWEGLTPDERKAIIVPLVQHVEDIQPGKGKPAIIRRDLGGIESGFYGVPSLLWYSGLASYGDGFCDNLATSHLRRGHNLCLKLLKFRNDGAGDDGALSSAVPGYSMGAYPWAHFNFFHTWLSSTGENLASKYPGLALFPNWIYWTWIPNASDPSMPLYCGFGDDPHTQNALSVGRLYEHTAQYIHFFREANPAAARLAASLRDRAPAQYILNTWPVYPFLFGGGDDGVKPYSDAELENLPLHARHFEGLGQFIMRSGWKPDSTYCTFTAGASLRQHKHYDENNFTIYKHDFLAIDSGTRGVETDWNLRYYYSQTIAHNCILIRRPKEPIPAYWGPVYNGPEGKFNDGGMYKGSAKVLAFETNDKFTYIASDATSLYGSKCTEAVRQFVHLLPDTFVVYDRVGAANANDGKAWLLHFVNEPRVDGRCTVADCGKGRLFCETILPADAKLEKIGGPGKEF
;
A
#
# COMPACT_ATOMS: atom_id res chain seq x y z
N MET A 1 8.12 46.21 3.45
CA MET A 1 8.62 45.85 2.13
C MET A 1 9.85 44.98 2.32
N LYS A 2 9.69 43.66 2.25
CA LYS A 2 10.83 42.73 2.12
C LYS A 2 10.41 41.73 1.03
N THR A 3 11.28 41.65 0.07
CA THR A 3 11.17 41.00 -1.23
C THR A 3 10.98 39.49 -1.09
N VAL A 4 9.85 38.97 -1.56
CA VAL A 4 9.60 37.53 -1.68
C VAL A 4 10.26 37.06 -2.97
N GLN A 5 11.30 36.27 -2.84
CA GLN A 5 11.97 35.61 -3.96
C GLN A 5 11.07 34.50 -4.53
N LYS A 6 10.51 34.74 -5.71
CA LYS A 6 9.83 33.71 -6.51
C LYS A 6 10.88 32.69 -7.02
N ARG A 7 10.96 31.53 -6.43
CA ARG A 7 11.64 30.39 -7.05
C ARG A 7 10.71 29.79 -8.11
N LYS A 8 11.07 29.96 -9.35
CA LYS A 8 10.45 29.24 -10.49
C LYS A 8 10.90 27.79 -10.43
N LEU A 9 9.99 26.91 -10.10
CA LEU A 9 10.19 25.46 -10.21
C LEU A 9 9.83 25.05 -11.66
N THR A 10 10.85 24.79 -12.48
CA THR A 10 10.65 24.24 -13.83
C THR A 10 10.67 22.72 -13.71
N VAL A 11 9.51 22.11 -13.50
CA VAL A 11 9.34 20.66 -13.63
C VAL A 11 9.04 20.35 -15.11
N ARG A 12 10.00 19.79 -15.80
CA ARG A 12 9.78 19.23 -17.14
C ARG A 12 9.04 17.90 -17.01
N LEU A 13 7.78 17.89 -17.43
CA LEU A 13 7.02 16.67 -17.67
C LEU A 13 7.69 15.85 -18.77
N ALA A 14 8.11 14.64 -18.43
CA ALA A 14 8.34 13.57 -19.38
C ALA A 14 7.44 12.40 -18.98
N VAL A 15 6.19 12.43 -19.44
CA VAL A 15 5.32 11.26 -19.47
C VAL A 15 5.15 10.89 -20.92
N ALA A 16 5.94 9.91 -21.37
CA ALA A 16 5.71 9.26 -22.65
C ALA A 16 5.52 7.77 -22.42
N ALA A 17 4.51 7.26 -23.06
CA ALA A 17 4.13 5.88 -23.16
C ALA A 17 5.32 4.92 -23.27
N SER A 18 5.33 3.87 -22.46
CA SER A 18 6.26 2.76 -22.60
C SER A 18 5.54 1.44 -22.38
N ALA A 19 4.80 1.03 -23.40
CA ALA A 19 4.66 -0.36 -23.73
C ALA A 19 5.60 -0.63 -24.91
N ALA A 20 6.40 -1.72 -24.81
CA ALA A 20 7.31 -2.21 -25.82
C ALA A 20 8.65 -1.44 -25.97
N CYS A 21 9.63 -1.79 -25.14
CA CYS A 21 11.00 -2.06 -25.57
C CYS A 21 11.83 -2.65 -24.41
N MET A 22 11.79 -3.96 -24.25
CA MET A 22 12.76 -4.70 -23.45
C MET A 22 13.61 -5.53 -24.40
N VAL A 23 14.51 -4.87 -25.10
CA VAL A 23 15.63 -5.56 -25.75
C VAL A 23 16.84 -4.65 -25.68
N CYS A 24 17.92 -5.20 -25.12
CA CYS A 24 19.29 -4.69 -25.18
C CYS A 24 19.55 -3.31 -24.55
N MET A 25 19.82 -3.29 -23.26
CA MET A 25 20.73 -2.31 -22.69
C MET A 25 22.03 -3.00 -22.26
N GLY A 26 23.10 -2.43 -22.75
CA GLY A 26 24.44 -2.95 -22.82
C GLY A 26 25.09 -3.25 -21.47
N THR A 27 26.01 -4.14 -21.57
CA THR A 27 27.10 -4.48 -20.66
C THR A 27 27.84 -3.22 -20.21
N GLY A 28 27.65 -2.83 -18.92
CA GLY A 28 28.34 -1.69 -18.33
C GLY A 28 27.76 -1.23 -16.99
N GLN A 29 26.86 -1.97 -16.37
CA GLN A 29 26.40 -1.65 -15.03
C GLN A 29 27.47 -2.17 -14.06
N ASP A 30 27.99 -1.25 -13.25
CA ASP A 30 28.99 -1.56 -12.24
C ASP A 30 28.41 -2.56 -11.20
N ASP A 31 28.81 -3.82 -11.32
CA ASP A 31 28.42 -4.91 -10.41
C ASP A 31 29.35 -4.99 -9.18
N ALA A 32 30.20 -3.97 -8.97
CA ALA A 32 31.17 -3.93 -7.86
C ALA A 32 30.52 -4.15 -6.49
N TRP A 33 29.26 -3.72 -6.32
CA TRP A 33 28.49 -3.95 -5.10
C TRP A 33 28.29 -5.44 -4.76
N MET A 34 28.32 -6.35 -5.73
CA MET A 34 28.19 -7.79 -5.48
C MET A 34 29.37 -8.34 -4.69
N ALA A 35 30.54 -7.68 -4.78
CA ALA A 35 31.71 -8.05 -4.00
C ALA A 35 31.53 -7.79 -2.50
N SER A 36 30.62 -6.90 -2.10
CA SER A 36 30.29 -6.64 -0.70
C SER A 36 29.38 -7.68 -0.07
N ILE A 37 28.74 -8.53 -0.90
CA ILE A 37 27.88 -9.60 -0.39
C ILE A 37 28.76 -10.67 0.28
N ARG A 38 28.48 -10.93 1.56
CA ARG A 38 29.17 -11.97 2.32
C ARG A 38 28.94 -13.36 1.72
N ARG A 39 29.95 -14.23 1.84
CA ARG A 39 29.92 -15.59 1.29
C ARG A 39 29.39 -16.63 2.27
N ASP A 40 29.48 -16.34 3.55
CA ASP A 40 28.97 -17.19 4.61
C ASP A 40 27.44 -17.08 4.76
N HIS A 41 26.85 -18.13 5.32
CA HIS A 41 25.45 -18.22 5.69
C HIS A 41 25.27 -18.28 7.20
N PRO A 42 24.16 -17.80 7.74
CA PRO A 42 23.08 -17.08 7.07
C PRO A 42 23.50 -15.66 6.66
N ARG A 43 22.84 -15.13 5.63
CA ARG A 43 23.06 -13.76 5.14
C ARG A 43 21.77 -12.99 4.86
N MET A 44 20.61 -13.63 5.04
CA MET A 44 19.31 -12.97 4.92
C MET A 44 18.70 -12.65 6.29
N PHE A 45 18.38 -11.38 6.52
CA PHE A 45 17.83 -10.78 7.74
C PHE A 45 18.79 -10.75 8.93
N PHE A 46 19.67 -11.71 9.06
CA PHE A 46 20.75 -11.77 10.05
C PHE A 46 21.92 -12.56 9.49
N ASN A 47 23.05 -12.44 10.14
CA ASN A 47 24.29 -13.13 9.79
C ASN A 47 25.01 -13.61 11.06
N ALA A 48 26.18 -14.21 10.94
CA ALA A 48 26.94 -14.74 12.07
C ALA A 48 27.27 -13.65 13.11
N GLU A 49 27.54 -12.42 12.67
CA GLU A 49 27.89 -11.29 13.56
C GLU A 49 26.67 -10.73 14.31
N THR A 50 25.51 -10.68 13.66
CA THR A 50 24.27 -10.13 14.24
C THR A 50 23.44 -11.19 14.97
N TRP A 51 23.71 -12.49 14.73
CA TRP A 51 22.98 -13.59 15.38
C TRP A 51 22.97 -13.54 16.91
N PRO A 52 24.07 -13.21 17.62
CA PRO A 52 24.03 -13.08 19.08
C PRO A 52 22.99 -12.09 19.58
N GLN A 53 22.82 -10.96 18.88
CA GLN A 53 21.79 -9.94 19.23
C GLN A 53 20.37 -10.45 18.95
N VAL A 54 20.16 -11.15 17.83
CA VAL A 54 18.89 -11.79 17.47
C VAL A 54 18.48 -12.81 18.54
N LYS A 55 19.44 -13.64 18.98
CA LYS A 55 19.25 -14.63 20.04
C LYS A 55 18.94 -13.98 21.37
N ALA A 56 19.68 -12.94 21.76
CA ALA A 56 19.45 -12.21 23.00
C ALA A 56 18.04 -11.59 23.05
N ARG A 57 17.55 -11.03 21.93
CA ARG A 57 16.16 -10.56 21.83
C ARG A 57 15.15 -11.68 22.02
N ALA A 58 15.40 -12.84 21.40
CA ALA A 58 14.53 -14.01 21.55
C ALA A 58 14.51 -14.61 22.96
N GLU A 59 15.57 -14.43 23.72
CA GLU A 59 15.68 -14.85 25.13
C GLU A 59 15.14 -13.79 26.11
N GLY A 60 15.10 -12.53 25.68
CA GLY A 60 14.65 -11.38 26.44
C GLY A 60 13.27 -10.83 25.98
N PRO A 61 13.23 -9.62 25.38
CA PRO A 61 11.97 -8.91 25.08
C PRO A 61 11.04 -9.64 24.11
N ALA A 62 11.58 -10.46 23.20
CA ALA A 62 10.78 -11.22 22.24
C ALA A 62 10.57 -12.69 22.66
N ARG A 63 10.78 -13.04 23.93
CA ARG A 63 10.64 -14.41 24.44
C ARG A 63 9.25 -15.00 24.18
N ALA A 64 8.19 -14.25 24.38
CA ALA A 64 6.83 -14.71 24.14
C ALA A 64 6.59 -15.08 22.66
N ALA A 65 7.17 -14.31 21.74
CA ALA A 65 7.11 -14.59 20.30
C ALA A 65 7.89 -15.86 19.95
N ARG A 66 9.09 -16.05 20.52
CA ARG A 66 9.87 -17.28 20.36
C ARG A 66 9.11 -18.50 20.88
N ASP A 67 8.58 -18.43 22.09
CA ASP A 67 7.87 -19.55 22.69
C ASP A 67 6.60 -19.90 21.89
N THR A 68 5.92 -18.91 21.32
CA THR A 68 4.81 -19.12 20.39
C THR A 68 5.25 -19.82 19.11
N LEU A 69 6.39 -19.39 18.53
CA LEU A 69 6.98 -20.00 17.34
C LEU A 69 7.35 -21.47 17.60
N LEU A 70 8.01 -21.78 18.72
CA LEU A 70 8.37 -23.15 19.08
C LEU A 70 7.13 -24.05 19.23
N LYS A 71 6.09 -23.58 19.95
CA LYS A 71 4.81 -24.30 20.08
C LYS A 71 4.13 -24.59 18.75
N ARG A 72 4.27 -23.70 17.75
CA ARG A 72 3.75 -23.95 16.41
C ARG A 72 4.59 -25.00 15.69
N CYS A 73 5.91 -24.88 15.75
CA CYS A 73 6.83 -25.83 15.12
C CYS A 73 6.68 -27.26 15.66
N ASP A 74 6.40 -27.41 16.95
CA ASP A 74 6.16 -28.74 17.55
C ASP A 74 4.90 -29.40 16.97
N LYS A 75 3.88 -28.63 16.62
CA LYS A 75 2.61 -29.11 16.03
C LYS A 75 2.71 -29.41 14.53
N TYR A 76 3.75 -28.98 13.85
CA TYR A 76 3.90 -29.23 12.43
C TYR A 76 4.19 -30.71 12.15
N PRO A 77 3.67 -31.27 11.04
CA PRO A 77 3.82 -32.67 10.71
C PRO A 77 5.29 -33.03 10.43
N GLU A 78 5.67 -34.25 10.81
CA GLU A 78 6.98 -34.82 10.46
C GLU A 78 7.11 -35.13 8.96
N LYS A 79 5.99 -35.44 8.31
CA LYS A 79 5.91 -35.70 6.87
C LYS A 79 4.93 -34.68 6.25
N PRO A 80 5.42 -33.51 5.83
CA PRO A 80 4.58 -32.52 5.20
C PRO A 80 4.09 -33.05 3.84
N VAL A 81 2.78 -32.97 3.60
CA VAL A 81 2.16 -33.33 2.33
C VAL A 81 1.73 -32.05 1.64
N CYS A 82 2.10 -31.89 0.38
CA CYS A 82 1.65 -30.79 -0.46
C CYS A 82 0.18 -30.93 -0.80
N SER A 83 -0.48 -29.82 -1.01
CA SER A 83 -1.79 -29.83 -1.64
C SER A 83 -1.69 -30.27 -3.10
N ASP A 84 -2.67 -31.01 -3.56
CA ASP A 84 -2.77 -31.32 -4.98
C ASP A 84 -3.19 -30.06 -5.76
N TYR A 85 -2.32 -29.64 -6.66
CA TYR A 85 -2.56 -28.53 -7.57
C TYR A 85 -3.12 -29.08 -8.89
N GLY A 86 -4.33 -29.59 -8.88
CA GLY A 86 -4.99 -30.00 -10.11
C GLY A 86 -5.03 -28.89 -11.18
N PRO A 87 -5.29 -29.21 -12.43
CA PRO A 87 -5.32 -28.23 -13.53
C PRO A 87 -6.34 -27.12 -13.30
N VAL A 88 -6.07 -25.95 -13.88
CA VAL A 88 -6.99 -24.82 -13.77
C VAL A 88 -8.14 -25.02 -14.74
N GLU A 89 -9.36 -24.97 -14.23
CA GLU A 89 -10.55 -24.92 -15.06
C GLU A 89 -10.77 -23.48 -15.58
N PHE A 90 -11.06 -23.39 -16.88
CA PHE A 90 -11.44 -22.14 -17.53
C PHE A 90 -12.95 -22.06 -17.66
N ARG A 91 -13.53 -20.92 -17.31
CA ARG A 91 -14.91 -20.58 -17.66
C ARG A 91 -14.92 -19.55 -18.77
N GLU A 92 -15.82 -19.75 -19.72
CA GLU A 92 -16.11 -18.74 -20.72
C GLU A 92 -17.11 -17.74 -20.15
N VAL A 93 -16.73 -16.47 -20.15
CA VAL A 93 -17.62 -15.36 -19.78
C VAL A 93 -17.93 -14.57 -21.04
N LYS A 94 -19.18 -14.49 -21.42
CA LYS A 94 -19.65 -13.62 -22.50
C LYS A 94 -19.75 -12.18 -22.00
N THR A 95 -19.08 -11.28 -22.67
CA THR A 95 -19.17 -9.83 -22.43
C THR A 95 -19.60 -9.15 -23.73
N ALA A 96 -20.01 -7.90 -23.66
CA ALA A 96 -20.36 -7.14 -24.86
C ALA A 96 -19.18 -6.96 -25.85
N GLY A 97 -17.94 -7.15 -25.37
CA GLY A 97 -16.71 -7.15 -26.17
C GLY A 97 -16.33 -8.52 -26.73
N GLY A 98 -17.15 -9.55 -26.56
CA GLY A 98 -16.90 -10.91 -27.01
C GLY A 98 -16.82 -11.94 -25.88
N THR A 99 -16.48 -13.18 -26.24
CA THR A 99 -16.31 -14.27 -25.28
C THR A 99 -14.88 -14.28 -24.76
N HIS A 100 -14.70 -14.11 -23.46
CA HIS A 100 -13.39 -14.15 -22.80
C HIS A 100 -13.27 -15.40 -21.93
N LYS A 101 -12.13 -16.07 -22.00
CA LYS A 101 -11.81 -17.14 -21.06
C LYS A 101 -11.31 -16.51 -19.76
N THR A 102 -12.06 -16.64 -18.71
CA THR A 102 -11.61 -16.31 -17.37
C THR A 102 -11.31 -17.60 -16.62
N THR A 103 -10.32 -17.56 -15.74
CA THR A 103 -10.15 -18.63 -14.79
C THR A 103 -11.32 -18.57 -13.82
N ALA A 104 -11.97 -19.69 -13.60
CA ALA A 104 -12.69 -19.90 -12.36
C ALA A 104 -11.63 -19.93 -11.25
N ALA A 105 -11.15 -18.75 -10.87
CA ALA A 105 -10.22 -18.60 -9.77
C ALA A 105 -11.02 -18.79 -8.48
N THR A 106 -11.48 -20.00 -8.25
CA THR A 106 -11.69 -20.43 -6.88
C THR A 106 -10.28 -20.58 -6.34
N PRO A 107 -9.83 -19.73 -5.38
CA PRO A 107 -8.59 -19.99 -4.69
C PRO A 107 -8.69 -21.43 -4.20
N ILE A 108 -7.68 -22.25 -4.42
CA ILE A 108 -7.68 -23.57 -3.81
C ILE A 108 -7.66 -23.27 -2.31
N LYS A 109 -8.80 -23.46 -1.65
CA LYS A 109 -8.91 -23.32 -0.21
C LYS A 109 -7.92 -24.32 0.39
N ASN A 110 -7.03 -23.84 1.26
CA ASN A 110 -6.05 -24.66 1.99
C ASN A 110 -4.88 -25.23 1.17
N VAL A 111 -4.42 -24.55 0.13
CA VAL A 111 -3.11 -24.85 -0.45
C VAL A 111 -2.05 -24.69 0.62
N LYS A 112 -1.43 -25.79 1.00
CA LYS A 112 -0.28 -25.76 1.90
C LYS A 112 0.99 -25.72 1.07
N GLU A 113 1.57 -24.54 1.01
CA GLU A 113 2.95 -24.33 0.62
C GLU A 113 3.74 -24.23 1.92
N TRP A 114 4.65 -25.15 2.18
CA TRP A 114 5.34 -25.25 3.47
C TRP A 114 6.51 -24.27 3.66
N GLY A 115 6.76 -23.37 2.73
CA GLY A 115 7.90 -22.44 2.80
C GLY A 115 7.90 -21.54 4.04
N SER A 116 6.73 -21.01 4.43
CA SER A 116 6.62 -20.21 5.66
C SER A 116 6.92 -21.04 6.92
N GLN A 117 6.38 -22.25 6.99
CA GLN A 117 6.60 -23.16 8.12
C GLN A 117 8.05 -23.69 8.16
N ALA A 118 8.66 -23.86 6.99
CA ALA A 118 10.09 -24.18 6.90
C ALA A 118 10.94 -23.08 7.55
N ALA A 119 10.63 -21.80 7.30
CA ALA A 119 11.31 -20.68 7.92
C ALA A 119 11.11 -20.63 9.45
N GLU A 120 9.90 -20.91 9.93
CA GLU A 120 9.66 -21.01 11.37
C GLU A 120 10.48 -22.12 12.01
N CYS A 121 10.53 -23.32 11.40
CA CYS A 121 11.36 -24.43 11.89
C CYS A 121 12.86 -24.13 11.79
N ALA A 122 13.31 -23.41 10.77
CA ALA A 122 14.70 -22.96 10.65
C ALA A 122 15.10 -22.02 11.80
N LEU A 123 14.24 -21.07 12.15
CA LEU A 123 14.44 -20.20 13.32
C LEU A 123 14.42 -21.01 14.63
N ALA A 124 13.48 -21.96 14.77
CA ALA A 124 13.41 -22.84 15.94
C ALA A 124 14.71 -23.62 16.13
N TRP A 125 15.28 -24.17 15.05
CA TRP A 125 16.59 -24.82 15.08
C TRP A 125 17.69 -23.85 15.50
N ARG A 126 17.74 -22.68 14.91
CA ARG A 126 18.76 -21.66 15.26
C ARG A 126 18.69 -21.25 16.74
N PHE A 127 17.50 -21.15 17.33
CA PHE A 127 17.34 -20.80 18.75
C PHE A 127 17.69 -21.92 19.72
N THR A 128 17.35 -23.19 19.35
CA THR A 128 17.44 -24.32 20.30
C THR A 128 18.59 -25.26 20.01
N GLY A 129 19.06 -25.35 18.76
CA GLY A 129 20.00 -26.38 18.29
C GLY A 129 19.36 -27.76 18.12
N GLU A 130 18.07 -27.93 18.40
CA GLU A 130 17.39 -29.22 18.35
C GLU A 130 17.23 -29.72 16.92
N ARG A 131 17.84 -30.87 16.62
CA ARG A 131 17.86 -31.47 15.29
C ARG A 131 16.46 -31.73 14.70
N LYS A 132 15.46 -32.00 15.53
CA LYS A 132 14.07 -32.17 15.06
C LYS A 132 13.56 -31.01 14.22
N TYR A 133 13.92 -29.77 14.57
CA TYR A 133 13.50 -28.58 13.82
C TYR A 133 14.26 -28.42 12.50
N LEU A 134 15.55 -28.76 12.46
CA LEU A 134 16.33 -28.83 11.23
C LEU A 134 15.70 -29.80 10.23
N GLU A 135 15.40 -31.02 10.68
CA GLU A 135 14.80 -32.06 9.86
C GLU A 135 13.39 -31.66 9.36
N LYS A 136 12.58 -31.01 10.21
CA LYS A 136 11.28 -30.47 9.80
C LYS A 136 11.44 -29.40 8.72
N ALA A 137 12.34 -28.45 8.93
CA ALA A 137 12.61 -27.37 7.95
C ALA A 137 13.05 -27.95 6.60
N ARG A 138 13.98 -28.90 6.60
CA ARG A 138 14.48 -29.58 5.39
C ARG A 138 13.35 -30.29 4.62
N ARG A 139 12.55 -31.13 5.30
CA ARG A 139 11.44 -31.85 4.68
C ARG A 139 10.36 -30.91 4.13
N MET A 140 10.11 -29.79 4.83
CA MET A 140 9.20 -28.78 4.36
C MET A 140 9.71 -28.05 3.12
N LEU A 141 11.02 -27.80 3.03
CA LEU A 141 11.63 -27.22 1.83
C LEU A 141 11.50 -28.16 0.64
N GLU A 142 11.86 -29.45 0.80
CA GLU A 142 11.70 -30.47 -0.23
C GLU A 142 10.25 -30.57 -0.73
N SER A 143 9.31 -30.57 0.20
CA SER A 143 7.88 -30.61 -0.10
C SER A 143 7.40 -29.34 -0.82
N SER A 144 7.90 -28.17 -0.41
CA SER A 144 7.57 -26.88 -1.02
C SER A 144 8.08 -26.77 -2.45
N VAL A 145 9.31 -27.22 -2.71
CA VAL A 145 9.87 -27.25 -4.07
C VAL A 145 8.99 -28.09 -4.98
N ALA A 146 8.60 -29.30 -4.54
CA ALA A 146 7.69 -30.16 -5.30
C ALA A 146 6.35 -29.47 -5.57
N ALA A 147 5.77 -28.82 -4.55
CA ALA A 147 4.51 -28.08 -4.68
C ALA A 147 4.62 -26.90 -5.66
N TYR A 148 5.70 -26.13 -5.60
CA TYR A 148 5.91 -24.99 -6.50
C TYR A 148 6.04 -25.43 -7.97
N HIS A 149 6.77 -26.52 -8.22
CA HIS A 149 6.88 -27.08 -9.57
C HIS A 149 5.54 -27.64 -10.07
N ALA A 150 4.79 -28.35 -9.23
CA ALA A 150 3.46 -28.85 -9.58
C ALA A 150 2.47 -27.69 -9.87
N ALA A 151 2.50 -26.64 -9.05
CA ALA A 151 1.69 -25.44 -9.28
C ALA A 151 2.02 -24.77 -10.61
N TYR A 152 3.31 -24.67 -10.94
CA TYR A 152 3.76 -24.13 -12.21
C TYR A 152 3.33 -25.01 -13.40
N ALA A 153 3.52 -26.31 -13.33
CA ALA A 153 3.13 -27.25 -14.37
C ALA A 153 1.63 -27.20 -14.63
N ASN A 154 0.82 -27.04 -13.60
CA ASN A 154 -0.63 -26.89 -13.67
C ASN A 154 -1.10 -25.45 -13.90
N ARG A 155 -0.21 -24.52 -14.23
CA ARG A 155 -0.48 -23.11 -14.54
C ARG A 155 -1.20 -22.35 -13.42
N ARG A 156 -0.99 -22.76 -12.15
CA ARG A 156 -1.57 -22.09 -10.98
C ARG A 156 -0.89 -20.76 -10.69
N ALA A 157 -1.64 -19.83 -10.16
CA ALA A 157 -1.14 -18.53 -9.76
C ALA A 157 -0.11 -18.62 -8.64
N VAL A 158 0.89 -17.75 -8.69
CA VAL A 158 1.74 -17.46 -7.54
C VAL A 158 0.95 -16.63 -6.55
N ASN A 159 1.05 -16.94 -5.26
CA ASN A 159 0.38 -16.17 -4.22
C ASN A 159 0.85 -14.71 -4.24
N TRP A 160 -0.06 -13.78 -3.92
CA TRP A 160 0.25 -12.38 -3.67
C TRP A 160 1.44 -12.28 -2.71
N TYR A 161 2.29 -11.32 -2.87
CA TYR A 161 3.51 -11.12 -2.07
C TYR A 161 4.53 -12.26 -2.09
N SER A 162 4.27 -13.40 -2.69
CA SER A 162 5.17 -14.57 -2.76
C SER A 162 5.79 -14.99 -1.42
N THR A 163 5.12 -14.71 -0.30
CA THR A 163 5.68 -14.83 1.05
C THR A 163 6.20 -16.24 1.34
N SER A 164 5.44 -17.29 0.95
CA SER A 164 5.87 -18.66 1.14
C SER A 164 7.19 -18.97 0.41
N ARG A 165 7.34 -18.48 -0.83
CA ARG A 165 8.56 -18.70 -1.64
C ARG A 165 9.74 -17.91 -1.12
N ILE A 166 9.54 -16.66 -0.71
CA ILE A 166 10.57 -15.84 -0.06
C ILE A 166 11.05 -16.54 1.21
N LEU A 167 10.13 -17.00 2.05
CA LEU A 167 10.46 -17.65 3.31
C LEU A 167 11.10 -19.05 3.11
N ALA A 168 10.79 -19.75 2.02
CA ALA A 168 11.51 -20.96 1.65
C ALA A 168 12.99 -20.67 1.34
N LEU A 169 13.28 -19.59 0.60
CA LEU A 169 14.64 -19.14 0.34
C LEU A 169 15.37 -18.73 1.63
N CYS A 170 14.68 -18.02 2.52
CA CYS A 170 15.21 -17.70 3.85
C CYS A 170 15.47 -18.94 4.70
N ALA A 171 14.54 -19.90 4.70
CA ALA A 171 14.73 -21.16 5.43
C ALA A 171 15.97 -21.92 4.97
N TYR A 172 16.19 -22.02 3.66
CA TYR A 172 17.40 -22.60 3.11
C TYR A 172 18.67 -21.90 3.62
N ASP A 173 18.71 -20.57 3.53
CA ASP A 173 19.83 -19.76 4.02
C ASP A 173 20.09 -19.99 5.52
N TRP A 174 19.02 -20.05 6.33
CA TRP A 174 19.13 -20.16 7.78
C TRP A 174 19.54 -21.56 8.27
N ILE A 175 19.24 -22.64 7.50
CA ILE A 175 19.67 -24.00 7.86
C ILE A 175 20.88 -24.47 7.07
N TRP A 176 21.48 -23.63 6.24
CA TRP A 176 22.57 -23.99 5.32
C TRP A 176 23.70 -24.78 5.99
N GLU A 177 24.14 -24.35 7.18
CA GLU A 177 25.19 -25.01 7.95
C GLU A 177 24.83 -26.45 8.40
N GLY A 178 23.55 -26.70 8.62
CA GLY A 178 23.03 -28.01 9.04
C GLY A 178 22.80 -28.99 7.90
N LEU A 179 22.96 -28.57 6.64
CA LEU A 179 22.77 -29.40 5.45
C LEU A 179 24.08 -29.90 4.89
N THR A 180 24.09 -31.13 4.37
CA THR A 180 25.19 -31.65 3.55
C THR A 180 25.26 -30.95 2.19
N PRO A 181 26.39 -30.95 1.47
CA PRO A 181 26.49 -30.37 0.13
C PRO A 181 25.44 -30.91 -0.86
N ASP A 182 25.15 -32.22 -0.80
CA ASP A 182 24.13 -32.83 -1.67
C ASP A 182 22.71 -32.35 -1.34
N GLU A 183 22.38 -32.24 -0.05
CA GLU A 183 21.09 -31.69 0.39
C GLU A 183 20.96 -30.21 -0.01
N ARG A 184 22.00 -29.40 0.15
CA ARG A 184 22.02 -28.00 -0.31
C ARG A 184 21.70 -27.90 -1.80
N LYS A 185 22.43 -28.70 -2.62
CA LYS A 185 22.21 -28.72 -4.07
C LYS A 185 20.81 -29.19 -4.44
N ALA A 186 20.33 -30.26 -3.80
CA ALA A 186 19.00 -30.84 -4.08
C ALA A 186 17.85 -29.87 -3.78
N ILE A 187 18.02 -28.94 -2.83
CA ILE A 187 17.02 -27.93 -2.48
C ILE A 187 17.17 -26.66 -3.33
N ILE A 188 18.39 -26.11 -3.41
CA ILE A 188 18.56 -24.76 -3.95
C ILE A 188 18.45 -24.72 -5.48
N VAL A 189 18.97 -25.71 -6.19
CA VAL A 189 18.96 -25.72 -7.66
C VAL A 189 17.53 -25.69 -8.21
N PRO A 190 16.61 -26.60 -7.81
CA PRO A 190 15.24 -26.53 -8.29
C PRO A 190 14.50 -25.30 -7.78
N LEU A 191 14.81 -24.79 -6.60
CA LEU A 191 14.15 -23.58 -6.06
C LEU A 191 14.51 -22.32 -6.88
N VAL A 192 15.79 -22.14 -7.20
CA VAL A 192 16.27 -21.03 -8.05
C VAL A 192 15.75 -21.18 -9.48
N GLN A 193 15.73 -22.40 -10.03
CA GLN A 193 15.17 -22.67 -11.35
C GLN A 193 13.67 -22.36 -11.38
N HIS A 194 12.91 -22.70 -10.33
CA HIS A 194 11.51 -22.35 -10.22
C HIS A 194 11.30 -20.82 -10.28
N VAL A 195 12.12 -20.06 -9.54
CA VAL A 195 12.03 -18.58 -9.57
C VAL A 195 12.24 -18.05 -10.98
N GLU A 196 13.21 -18.59 -11.74
CA GLU A 196 13.45 -18.18 -13.13
C GLU A 196 12.30 -18.60 -14.05
N ASP A 197 11.78 -19.80 -13.88
CA ASP A 197 10.70 -20.35 -14.73
C ASP A 197 9.41 -19.54 -14.65
N ILE A 198 9.11 -18.97 -13.50
CA ILE A 198 7.90 -18.16 -13.30
C ILE A 198 8.03 -16.70 -13.74
N GLN A 199 9.26 -16.22 -14.08
CA GLN A 199 9.44 -14.84 -14.54
C GLN A 199 8.74 -14.59 -15.91
N PRO A 200 8.25 -13.36 -16.16
CA PRO A 200 7.59 -13.02 -17.42
C PRO A 200 8.55 -13.09 -18.63
N GLY A 201 7.99 -13.39 -19.80
CA GLY A 201 8.70 -13.21 -21.09
C GLY A 201 9.52 -14.38 -21.60
N LYS A 202 9.50 -15.55 -20.96
CA LYS A 202 10.33 -16.71 -21.33
C LYS A 202 9.67 -17.76 -22.24
N GLY A 203 8.65 -17.39 -23.03
CA GLY A 203 8.03 -18.31 -24.03
C GLY A 203 7.32 -19.54 -23.46
N LYS A 204 7.30 -19.71 -22.16
CA LYS A 204 6.65 -20.81 -21.45
C LYS A 204 5.17 -20.53 -21.19
N PRO A 205 4.31 -21.56 -20.97
CA PRO A 205 2.89 -21.36 -20.74
C PRO A 205 2.66 -20.31 -19.64
N ALA A 206 1.90 -19.29 -19.96
CA ALA A 206 1.64 -18.22 -18.99
C ALA A 206 0.99 -18.82 -17.74
N ILE A 207 1.57 -18.56 -16.58
CA ILE A 207 0.87 -18.71 -15.30
C ILE A 207 -0.36 -17.82 -15.38
N ILE A 208 -1.53 -18.38 -15.09
CA ILE A 208 -2.82 -17.76 -15.42
C ILE A 208 -3.09 -16.48 -14.63
N ARG A 209 -2.54 -16.39 -13.44
CA ARG A 209 -2.60 -15.18 -12.64
C ARG A 209 -1.17 -14.90 -12.17
N ARG A 210 -0.51 -14.04 -12.89
CA ARG A 210 0.75 -13.45 -12.45
C ARG A 210 0.41 -12.22 -11.66
N ASP A 211 0.68 -12.27 -10.39
CA ASP A 211 0.78 -11.03 -9.68
C ASP A 211 2.17 -10.49 -9.92
N LEU A 212 2.27 -9.64 -10.91
CA LEU A 212 3.53 -8.98 -11.24
C LEU A 212 3.77 -7.79 -10.32
N GLY A 213 2.76 -7.36 -9.57
CA GLY A 213 2.79 -6.15 -8.79
C GLY A 213 3.48 -5.00 -9.50
N GLY A 214 2.87 -3.86 -9.64
CA GLY A 214 3.55 -2.67 -10.18
C GLY A 214 4.59 -2.11 -9.21
N ILE A 215 5.32 -1.10 -9.65
CA ILE A 215 6.27 -0.37 -8.79
C ILE A 215 5.58 0.24 -7.58
N GLU A 216 4.34 0.72 -7.74
CA GLU A 216 3.55 1.31 -6.64
C GLU A 216 3.32 0.31 -5.51
N SER A 217 3.02 -0.95 -5.84
CA SER A 217 2.82 -2.01 -4.85
C SER A 217 4.11 -2.65 -4.33
N GLY A 218 5.27 -2.27 -4.87
CA GLY A 218 6.56 -2.79 -4.46
C GLY A 218 6.98 -4.05 -5.19
N PHE A 219 6.49 -4.27 -6.41
CA PHE A 219 6.80 -5.45 -7.21
C PHE A 219 6.51 -6.77 -6.49
N TYR A 220 5.50 -6.79 -5.61
CA TYR A 220 5.14 -8.02 -4.91
C TYR A 220 4.80 -9.15 -5.90
N GLY A 221 4.82 -10.39 -5.42
CA GLY A 221 4.64 -11.54 -6.29
C GLY A 221 5.95 -11.98 -6.95
N VAL A 222 5.87 -12.35 -8.22
CA VAL A 222 6.98 -13.00 -8.93
C VAL A 222 8.27 -12.17 -9.02
N PRO A 223 8.24 -10.87 -9.34
CA PRO A 223 9.48 -10.10 -9.49
C PRO A 223 10.29 -9.96 -8.20
N SER A 224 9.63 -9.90 -7.05
CA SER A 224 10.31 -9.75 -5.76
C SER A 224 11.22 -10.93 -5.42
N LEU A 225 10.93 -12.12 -5.94
CA LEU A 225 11.69 -13.34 -5.68
C LEU A 225 13.12 -13.30 -6.21
N LEU A 226 13.39 -12.49 -7.23
CA LEU A 226 14.71 -12.41 -7.85
C LEU A 226 15.80 -12.04 -6.84
N TRP A 227 15.57 -11.03 -6.01
CA TRP A 227 16.52 -10.61 -4.99
C TRP A 227 16.85 -11.75 -4.01
N TYR A 228 15.82 -12.35 -3.43
CA TYR A 228 16.01 -13.40 -2.41
C TYR A 228 16.63 -14.66 -3.00
N SER A 229 16.22 -15.06 -4.21
CA SER A 229 16.75 -16.21 -4.92
C SER A 229 18.24 -16.03 -5.24
N GLY A 230 18.61 -14.87 -5.74
CA GLY A 230 20.01 -14.54 -5.99
C GLY A 230 20.81 -14.55 -4.69
N LEU A 231 20.29 -13.88 -3.64
CA LEU A 231 21.00 -13.80 -2.37
C LEU A 231 21.16 -15.15 -1.68
N ALA A 232 20.15 -16.04 -1.76
CA ALA A 232 20.21 -17.37 -1.16
C ALA A 232 21.29 -18.29 -1.77
N SER A 233 21.69 -18.07 -3.04
CA SER A 233 22.51 -19.02 -3.79
C SER A 233 23.79 -18.44 -4.39
N TYR A 234 24.06 -17.15 -4.20
CA TYR A 234 25.23 -16.49 -4.80
C TYR A 234 26.55 -16.97 -4.22
N GLY A 235 27.41 -17.50 -5.09
CA GLY A 235 28.77 -17.94 -4.74
C GLY A 235 28.84 -19.29 -4.03
N ASP A 236 27.74 -20.07 -4.04
CA ASP A 236 27.67 -21.39 -3.42
C ASP A 236 28.21 -22.53 -4.34
N GLY A 237 28.46 -22.22 -5.63
CA GLY A 237 28.97 -23.18 -6.60
C GLY A 237 27.91 -24.07 -7.25
N PHE A 238 26.61 -23.93 -6.93
CA PHE A 238 25.58 -24.82 -7.45
C PHE A 238 24.83 -24.22 -8.67
N CYS A 239 24.60 -22.92 -8.70
CA CYS A 239 23.86 -22.24 -9.77
C CYS A 239 24.26 -20.76 -9.93
N ASP A 240 25.54 -20.45 -9.80
CA ASP A 240 26.07 -19.08 -9.66
C ASP A 240 25.72 -18.15 -10.83
N ASN A 241 25.71 -18.66 -12.08
CA ASN A 241 25.31 -17.85 -13.23
C ASN A 241 23.87 -17.33 -13.08
N LEU A 242 22.96 -18.20 -12.66
CA LEU A 242 21.56 -17.85 -12.47
C LEU A 242 21.38 -16.97 -11.23
N ALA A 243 22.09 -17.28 -10.15
CA ALA A 243 22.12 -16.50 -8.92
C ALA A 243 22.61 -15.06 -9.18
N THR A 244 23.69 -14.89 -9.91
CA THR A 244 24.22 -13.57 -10.31
C THR A 244 23.21 -12.78 -11.16
N SER A 245 22.56 -13.44 -12.12
CA SER A 245 21.50 -12.84 -12.93
C SER A 245 20.31 -12.39 -12.06
N HIS A 246 19.88 -13.23 -11.11
CA HIS A 246 18.81 -12.92 -10.19
C HIS A 246 19.16 -11.76 -9.26
N LEU A 247 20.35 -11.74 -8.68
CA LEU A 247 20.85 -10.63 -7.86
C LEU A 247 20.79 -9.32 -8.62
N ARG A 248 21.37 -9.27 -9.83
CA ARG A 248 21.40 -8.04 -10.64
C ARG A 248 19.99 -7.54 -10.97
N ARG A 249 19.12 -8.43 -11.41
CA ARG A 249 17.73 -8.07 -11.75
C ARG A 249 16.94 -7.65 -10.52
N GLY A 250 17.06 -8.40 -9.42
CA GLY A 250 16.39 -8.12 -8.17
C GLY A 250 16.85 -6.81 -7.54
N HIS A 251 18.16 -6.57 -7.46
CA HIS A 251 18.74 -5.32 -6.97
C HIS A 251 18.22 -4.12 -7.76
N ASN A 252 18.25 -4.18 -9.09
CA ASN A 252 17.75 -3.11 -9.94
C ASN A 252 16.27 -2.79 -9.70
N LEU A 253 15.43 -3.81 -9.46
CA LEU A 253 14.03 -3.60 -9.10
C LEU A 253 13.88 -2.94 -7.73
N CYS A 254 14.66 -3.37 -6.76
CA CYS A 254 14.63 -2.80 -5.41
C CYS A 254 15.08 -1.33 -5.42
N LEU A 255 16.18 -0.99 -6.11
CA LEU A 255 16.63 0.39 -6.22
C LEU A 255 15.61 1.28 -6.95
N LYS A 256 14.97 0.76 -8.00
CA LYS A 256 13.87 1.46 -8.66
C LYS A 256 12.72 1.74 -7.68
N LEU A 257 12.36 0.76 -6.88
CA LEU A 257 11.32 0.91 -5.86
C LEU A 257 11.67 1.97 -4.82
N LEU A 258 12.88 1.89 -4.29
CA LEU A 258 13.34 2.85 -3.27
C LEU A 258 13.35 4.27 -3.81
N LYS A 259 13.89 4.47 -5.03
CA LYS A 259 13.88 5.78 -5.69
C LYS A 259 12.44 6.28 -5.92
N PHE A 260 11.57 5.44 -6.46
CA PHE A 260 10.18 5.80 -6.74
C PHE A 260 9.43 6.23 -5.47
N ARG A 261 9.58 5.48 -4.36
CA ARG A 261 8.96 5.80 -3.08
C ARG A 261 9.57 7.02 -2.42
N ASN A 262 10.89 7.17 -2.50
CA ASN A 262 11.60 8.33 -1.97
C ASN A 262 11.19 9.62 -2.70
N ASP A 263 11.12 9.58 -4.03
CA ASP A 263 10.70 10.74 -4.83
C ASP A 263 9.21 11.06 -4.62
N GLY A 264 8.38 10.02 -4.49
CA GLY A 264 6.93 10.16 -4.25
C GLY A 264 6.58 10.61 -2.83
N ALA A 265 7.49 10.48 -1.88
CA ALA A 265 7.28 10.94 -0.51
C ALA A 265 7.20 12.47 -0.42
N GLY A 266 7.86 13.20 -1.33
CA GLY A 266 7.91 14.66 -1.27
C GLY A 266 8.48 15.16 0.06
N ASP A 267 8.01 16.32 0.51
CA ASP A 267 8.43 16.94 1.76
C ASP A 267 7.63 16.47 2.99
N ASP A 268 6.46 15.88 2.75
CA ASP A 268 5.49 15.54 3.79
C ASP A 268 5.40 14.06 4.14
N GLY A 269 5.80 13.21 3.22
CA GLY A 269 5.76 11.76 3.35
C GLY A 269 4.53 11.17 2.66
N ALA A 270 4.79 10.16 1.83
CA ALA A 270 3.80 9.31 1.21
C ALA A 270 4.46 7.94 1.06
N LEU A 271 3.73 6.89 0.73
CA LEU A 271 4.40 5.64 0.43
C LEU A 271 4.24 5.27 -1.04
N SER A 272 3.08 4.87 -1.48
CA SER A 272 2.92 4.38 -2.85
C SER A 272 1.48 4.20 -3.29
N SER A 273 0.52 4.24 -2.40
CA SER A 273 -0.90 4.06 -2.71
C SER A 273 -1.74 5.11 -2.02
N ALA A 274 -2.77 5.58 -2.71
CA ALA A 274 -3.79 6.45 -2.13
C ALA A 274 -4.57 5.75 -1.00
N VAL A 275 -4.51 4.42 -0.94
CA VAL A 275 -5.28 3.61 0.01
C VAL A 275 -4.49 3.37 1.29
N PRO A 276 -4.94 3.89 2.45
CA PRO A 276 -4.30 3.64 3.73
C PRO A 276 -4.12 2.16 4.07
N GLY A 277 -5.10 1.34 3.78
CA GLY A 277 -5.05 -0.10 4.06
C GLY A 277 -3.89 -0.81 3.37
N TYR A 278 -3.51 -0.45 2.14
CA TYR A 278 -2.34 -1.00 1.47
C TYR A 278 -1.04 -0.36 1.93
N SER A 279 -1.02 0.97 2.07
CA SER A 279 0.14 1.70 2.56
C SER A 279 0.51 1.34 4.00
N MET A 280 -0.48 1.07 4.86
CA MET A 280 -0.30 0.54 6.22
C MET A 280 -0.27 -0.99 6.27
N GLY A 281 -0.60 -1.66 5.17
CA GLY A 281 -0.66 -3.11 5.08
C GLY A 281 0.67 -3.75 4.71
N ALA A 282 0.74 -4.23 3.49
CA ALA A 282 1.83 -5.06 3.02
C ALA A 282 2.92 -4.29 2.26
N TYR A 283 2.63 -3.09 1.76
CA TYR A 283 3.56 -2.37 0.90
C TYR A 283 4.89 -1.97 1.58
N PRO A 284 4.91 -1.58 2.87
CA PRO A 284 6.17 -1.31 3.57
C PRO A 284 7.11 -2.52 3.61
N TRP A 285 6.61 -3.75 3.64
CA TRP A 285 7.46 -4.93 3.67
C TRP A 285 8.41 -5.04 2.49
N ALA A 286 8.02 -4.54 1.32
CA ALA A 286 8.86 -4.62 0.13
C ALA A 286 10.20 -3.88 0.29
N HIS A 287 10.20 -2.68 0.86
CA HIS A 287 11.44 -1.95 1.12
C HIS A 287 12.11 -2.34 2.43
N PHE A 288 11.36 -2.63 3.49
CA PHE A 288 11.96 -3.07 4.76
C PHE A 288 12.69 -4.40 4.62
N ASN A 289 12.09 -5.38 3.94
CA ASN A 289 12.77 -6.66 3.71
C ASN A 289 14.04 -6.48 2.88
N PHE A 290 14.03 -5.58 1.90
CA PHE A 290 15.24 -5.26 1.17
C PHE A 290 16.29 -4.60 2.06
N PHE A 291 15.91 -3.63 2.89
CA PHE A 291 16.82 -3.00 3.84
C PHE A 291 17.43 -4.01 4.83
N HIS A 292 16.61 -4.89 5.42
CA HIS A 292 17.10 -5.93 6.32
C HIS A 292 18.08 -6.88 5.63
N THR A 293 17.72 -7.36 4.44
CA THR A 293 18.56 -8.34 3.72
C THR A 293 19.79 -7.71 3.09
N TRP A 294 19.73 -6.44 2.70
CA TRP A 294 20.91 -5.67 2.31
C TRP A 294 21.86 -5.48 3.50
N LEU A 295 21.35 -4.96 4.62
CA LEU A 295 22.14 -4.73 5.82
C LEU A 295 22.83 -6.02 6.31
N SER A 296 22.07 -7.12 6.37
CA SER A 296 22.64 -8.39 6.85
C SER A 296 23.65 -9.02 5.88
N SER A 297 23.52 -8.76 4.58
CA SER A 297 24.42 -9.34 3.57
C SER A 297 25.64 -8.49 3.24
N THR A 298 25.58 -7.16 3.43
CA THR A 298 26.66 -6.23 3.06
C THR A 298 27.24 -5.45 4.24
N GLY A 299 26.54 -5.35 5.36
CA GLY A 299 26.86 -4.50 6.50
C GLY A 299 26.46 -3.04 6.35
N GLU A 300 25.89 -2.62 5.21
CA GLU A 300 25.53 -1.23 4.92
C GLU A 300 24.07 -0.93 5.27
N ASN A 301 23.79 0.13 6.03
CA ASN A 301 22.45 0.68 6.18
C ASN A 301 22.12 1.58 4.97
N LEU A 302 21.46 1.03 3.98
CA LEU A 302 21.08 1.73 2.75
C LEU A 302 19.98 2.77 2.95
N ALA A 303 19.22 2.71 4.04
CA ALA A 303 18.05 3.57 4.28
C ALA A 303 18.41 5.06 4.30
N SER A 304 19.62 5.42 4.79
CA SER A 304 20.08 6.80 4.85
C SER A 304 20.16 7.48 3.47
N LYS A 305 20.28 6.71 2.39
CA LYS A 305 20.29 7.21 1.01
C LYS A 305 18.89 7.58 0.48
N TYR A 306 17.85 7.26 1.23
CA TYR A 306 16.44 7.46 0.86
C TYR A 306 15.68 8.22 1.97
N PRO A 307 16.03 9.49 2.23
CA PRO A 307 15.52 10.25 3.37
C PRO A 307 14.01 10.53 3.30
N GLY A 308 13.42 10.56 2.10
CA GLY A 308 11.97 10.73 1.92
C GLY A 308 11.16 9.58 2.52
N LEU A 309 11.70 8.37 2.54
CA LEU A 309 11.02 7.23 3.17
C LEU A 309 10.88 7.40 4.69
N ALA A 310 11.78 8.13 5.34
CA ALA A 310 11.69 8.42 6.77
C ALA A 310 10.45 9.23 7.15
N LEU A 311 9.84 9.94 6.19
CA LEU A 311 8.71 10.84 6.43
C LEU A 311 7.35 10.12 6.51
N PHE A 312 7.29 8.84 6.19
CA PHE A 312 6.02 8.10 6.21
C PHE A 312 5.25 8.15 7.54
N PRO A 313 5.88 8.17 8.73
CA PRO A 313 5.19 8.41 9.99
C PRO A 313 4.36 9.70 10.03
N ASN A 314 4.76 10.76 9.30
CA ASN A 314 3.95 11.98 9.19
C ASN A 314 2.59 11.69 8.55
N TRP A 315 2.60 10.97 7.42
CA TRP A 315 1.37 10.61 6.74
C TRP A 315 0.45 9.77 7.64
N ILE A 316 0.99 8.77 8.34
CA ILE A 316 0.23 7.97 9.30
C ILE A 316 -0.43 8.86 10.35
N TYR A 317 0.34 9.78 10.94
CA TYR A 317 -0.16 10.66 11.99
C TYR A 317 -1.26 11.61 11.50
N TRP A 318 -1.08 12.17 10.31
CA TRP A 318 -2.04 13.10 9.72
C TRP A 318 -3.33 12.43 9.25
N THR A 319 -3.30 11.17 8.84
CA THR A 319 -4.51 10.43 8.44
C THR A 319 -5.44 10.12 9.61
N TRP A 320 -4.95 10.17 10.85
CA TRP A 320 -5.81 9.92 12.02
C TRP A 320 -6.81 11.03 12.19
N ILE A 321 -8.10 10.65 12.33
CA ILE A 321 -9.17 11.58 12.65
C ILE A 321 -9.29 11.74 14.17
N PRO A 322 -9.80 12.88 14.66
CA PRO A 322 -10.14 13.04 16.07
C PRO A 322 -11.20 12.01 16.47
N ASN A 323 -10.86 11.10 17.40
CA ASN A 323 -11.78 10.09 17.87
C ASN A 323 -12.30 10.45 19.26
N ALA A 324 -13.51 11.01 19.31
CA ALA A 324 -14.14 11.38 20.59
C ALA A 324 -14.64 10.18 21.40
N SER A 325 -14.86 9.02 20.77
CA SER A 325 -15.41 7.83 21.42
C SER A 325 -14.33 7.02 22.12
N ASP A 326 -13.18 6.84 21.47
CA ASP A 326 -12.04 6.07 22.01
C ASP A 326 -10.72 6.63 21.47
N PRO A 327 -10.08 7.55 22.20
CA PRO A 327 -8.80 8.14 21.81
C PRO A 327 -7.66 7.13 21.71
N SER A 328 -7.79 5.94 22.32
CA SER A 328 -6.78 4.87 22.25
C SER A 328 -6.85 4.07 20.95
N MET A 329 -7.96 4.18 20.21
CA MET A 329 -8.21 3.49 18.96
C MET A 329 -8.24 4.50 17.80
N PRO A 330 -7.09 4.85 17.21
CA PRO A 330 -7.06 5.86 16.16
C PRO A 330 -7.83 5.37 14.94
N LEU A 331 -8.84 6.12 14.57
CA LEU A 331 -9.53 5.96 13.29
C LEU A 331 -8.79 6.77 12.23
N TYR A 332 -8.91 6.35 10.98
CA TYR A 332 -8.43 7.12 9.85
C TYR A 332 -9.53 7.29 8.78
N CYS A 333 -9.44 8.38 8.03
CA CYS A 333 -10.28 8.56 6.87
C CYS A 333 -9.73 7.72 5.71
N GLY A 334 -10.57 6.88 5.11
CA GLY A 334 -10.20 6.11 3.92
C GLY A 334 -10.08 7.00 2.68
N PHE A 335 -9.29 6.52 1.72
CA PHE A 335 -9.14 7.09 0.39
C PHE A 335 -9.16 5.96 -0.63
N GLY A 336 -9.67 6.22 -1.82
CA GLY A 336 -9.74 5.21 -2.87
C GLY A 336 -10.52 3.97 -2.42
N ASP A 337 -9.99 2.79 -2.64
CA ASP A 337 -10.66 1.50 -2.35
C ASP A 337 -10.88 1.19 -0.86
N ASP A 338 -10.33 1.94 0.07
CA ASP A 338 -10.57 1.71 1.50
C ASP A 338 -11.97 2.22 1.89
N PRO A 339 -12.64 1.57 2.86
CA PRO A 339 -13.85 2.16 3.45
C PRO A 339 -13.55 3.56 3.99
N HIS A 340 -14.46 4.51 3.75
CA HIS A 340 -14.19 5.92 4.05
C HIS A 340 -14.64 6.34 5.44
N THR A 341 -15.32 5.46 6.15
CA THR A 341 -15.78 5.68 7.52
C THR A 341 -15.42 4.50 8.42
N GLN A 342 -15.20 4.76 9.71
CA GLN A 342 -15.02 3.73 10.73
C GLN A 342 -13.80 2.80 10.52
N ASN A 343 -12.76 3.26 9.87
CA ASN A 343 -11.54 2.50 9.70
C ASN A 343 -10.64 2.61 10.92
N ALA A 344 -10.41 1.49 11.59
CA ALA A 344 -9.41 1.39 12.64
C ALA A 344 -8.07 0.92 12.05
N LEU A 345 -6.98 1.58 12.41
CA LEU A 345 -5.65 1.11 12.07
C LEU A 345 -5.39 -0.26 12.71
N SER A 346 -4.80 -1.16 11.93
CA SER A 346 -4.28 -2.42 12.47
C SER A 346 -3.15 -2.12 13.45
N VAL A 347 -3.40 -2.32 14.74
CA VAL A 347 -2.46 -2.02 15.82
C VAL A 347 -1.13 -2.77 15.64
N GLY A 348 -1.20 -4.04 15.21
CA GLY A 348 0.01 -4.83 14.96
C GLY A 348 0.85 -4.28 13.81
N ARG A 349 0.21 -3.83 12.74
CA ARG A 349 0.92 -3.22 11.61
C ARG A 349 1.48 -1.84 11.97
N LEU A 350 0.74 -1.06 12.74
CA LEU A 350 1.21 0.22 13.25
C LEU A 350 2.49 0.03 14.07
N TYR A 351 2.47 -0.89 15.05
CA TYR A 351 3.63 -1.20 15.87
C TYR A 351 4.81 -1.68 15.03
N GLU A 352 4.59 -2.67 14.17
CA GLU A 352 5.64 -3.31 13.37
C GLU A 352 6.31 -2.32 12.41
N HIS A 353 5.52 -1.52 11.69
CA HIS A 353 6.08 -0.57 10.72
C HIS A 353 6.80 0.59 11.40
N THR A 354 6.21 1.19 12.45
CA THR A 354 6.85 2.31 13.16
C THR A 354 8.15 1.87 13.84
N ALA A 355 8.20 0.67 14.41
CA ALA A 355 9.43 0.10 14.95
C ALA A 355 10.53 -0.07 13.88
N GLN A 356 10.17 -0.45 12.64
CA GLN A 356 11.13 -0.54 11.54
C GLN A 356 11.59 0.85 11.06
N TYR A 357 10.71 1.84 11.00
CA TYR A 357 11.12 3.23 10.71
C TYR A 357 12.13 3.75 11.74
N ILE A 358 11.93 3.50 13.01
CA ILE A 358 12.91 3.84 14.05
C ILE A 358 14.23 3.10 13.80
N HIS A 359 14.16 1.79 13.57
CA HIS A 359 15.35 0.95 13.39
C HIS A 359 16.25 1.45 12.25
N PHE A 360 15.68 1.83 11.11
CA PHE A 360 16.43 2.21 9.93
C PHE A 360 16.78 3.71 9.83
N PHE A 361 15.94 4.59 10.39
CA PHE A 361 16.03 6.03 10.13
C PHE A 361 16.35 6.90 11.34
N ARG A 362 16.50 6.34 12.55
CA ARG A 362 16.74 7.14 13.77
C ARG A 362 17.95 8.05 13.68
N GLU A 363 18.99 7.66 12.96
CA GLU A 363 20.21 8.46 12.77
C GLU A 363 20.05 9.46 11.62
N ALA A 364 19.43 9.02 10.52
CA ALA A 364 19.26 9.86 9.34
C ALA A 364 18.18 10.94 9.50
N ASN A 365 17.11 10.63 10.26
CA ASN A 365 16.01 11.57 10.55
C ASN A 365 15.47 11.38 11.96
N PRO A 366 16.12 11.95 12.98
CA PRO A 366 15.72 11.81 14.37
C PRO A 366 14.30 12.32 14.66
N ALA A 367 13.84 13.37 13.98
CA ALA A 367 12.50 13.92 14.17
C ALA A 367 11.40 12.95 13.71
N ALA A 368 11.58 12.36 12.52
CA ALA A 368 10.66 11.33 12.02
C ALA A 368 10.68 10.06 12.91
N ALA A 369 11.85 9.68 13.43
CA ALA A 369 11.97 8.56 14.37
C ALA A 369 11.27 8.85 15.70
N ARG A 370 11.31 10.08 16.23
CA ARG A 370 10.53 10.48 17.42
C ARG A 370 9.03 10.38 17.16
N LEU A 371 8.57 10.82 15.98
CA LEU A 371 7.16 10.68 15.61
C LEU A 371 6.76 9.21 15.49
N ALA A 372 7.59 8.39 14.85
CA ALA A 372 7.36 6.96 14.77
C ALA A 372 7.29 6.31 16.17
N ALA A 373 8.14 6.73 17.12
CA ALA A 373 8.10 6.27 18.50
C ALA A 373 6.79 6.66 19.19
N SER A 374 6.30 7.90 18.99
CA SER A 374 5.01 8.34 19.53
C SER A 374 3.84 7.52 19.01
N LEU A 375 3.88 7.13 17.73
CA LEU A 375 2.86 6.28 17.11
C LEU A 375 2.95 4.84 17.61
N ARG A 376 4.16 4.29 17.73
CA ARG A 376 4.41 2.94 18.25
C ARG A 376 3.91 2.79 19.69
N ASP A 377 4.21 3.76 20.54
CA ASP A 377 3.91 3.69 21.97
C ASP A 377 2.39 3.79 22.27
N ARG A 378 1.60 4.25 21.30
CA ARG A 378 0.13 4.22 21.34
C ARG A 378 -0.45 2.85 20.97
N ALA A 379 0.34 1.95 20.42
CA ALA A 379 -0.06 0.62 20.02
C ALA A 379 0.54 -0.44 20.96
N PRO A 380 -0.19 -1.50 21.34
CA PRO A 380 0.39 -2.64 22.02
C PRO A 380 1.51 -3.25 21.21
N ALA A 381 2.58 -3.70 21.87
CA ALA A 381 3.68 -4.40 21.21
C ALA A 381 3.16 -5.65 20.50
N GLN A 382 3.13 -5.64 19.19
CA GLN A 382 2.56 -6.70 18.39
C GLN A 382 3.27 -6.80 17.02
N TYR A 383 3.46 -8.04 16.58
CA TYR A 383 4.00 -8.36 15.26
C TYR A 383 3.05 -9.25 14.47
N ILE A 384 3.11 -9.15 13.14
CA ILE A 384 2.34 -10.01 12.25
C ILE A 384 3.13 -11.30 12.00
N LEU A 385 3.24 -12.11 13.04
CA LEU A 385 4.10 -13.31 13.08
C LEU A 385 3.84 -14.32 11.97
N ASN A 386 2.62 -14.37 11.43
CA ASN A 386 2.27 -15.31 10.37
C ASN A 386 2.86 -14.92 9.01
N THR A 387 3.34 -13.69 8.87
CA THR A 387 3.91 -13.19 7.61
C THR A 387 5.43 -13.18 7.65
N TRP A 388 6.02 -12.56 8.68
CA TRP A 388 7.48 -12.42 8.83
C TRP A 388 7.92 -12.87 10.22
N PRO A 389 8.12 -14.17 10.43
CA PRO A 389 8.38 -14.73 11.77
C PRO A 389 9.71 -14.26 12.38
N VAL A 390 10.61 -13.69 11.59
CA VAL A 390 11.91 -13.18 12.04
C VAL A 390 11.83 -11.78 12.68
N TYR A 391 10.83 -10.98 12.34
CA TYR A 391 10.75 -9.56 12.73
C TYR A 391 10.84 -9.30 14.24
N PRO A 392 10.17 -10.06 15.13
CA PRO A 392 10.27 -9.82 16.57
C PRO A 392 11.70 -9.87 17.11
N PHE A 393 12.57 -10.54 16.39
CA PHE A 393 13.95 -10.80 16.80
C PHE A 393 14.96 -9.83 16.18
N LEU A 394 14.53 -9.01 15.21
CA LEU A 394 15.41 -8.05 14.51
C LEU A 394 15.34 -6.65 15.11
N PHE A 395 14.17 -6.19 15.52
CA PHE A 395 13.92 -4.82 15.96
C PHE A 395 12.79 -4.75 17.00
N GLY A 396 12.59 -3.56 17.58
CA GLY A 396 11.55 -3.32 18.58
C GLY A 396 11.99 -3.69 19.99
N GLY A 397 11.00 -3.76 20.90
CA GLY A 397 11.27 -4.01 22.32
C GLY A 397 11.40 -2.74 23.15
N GLY A 398 11.28 -1.56 22.55
CA GLY A 398 11.26 -0.27 23.28
C GLY A 398 12.62 0.29 23.66
N ASP A 399 13.70 -0.48 23.49
CA ASP A 399 15.07 -0.09 23.86
C ASP A 399 15.87 0.40 22.63
N ASP A 400 15.28 1.32 21.87
CA ASP A 400 15.92 1.92 20.70
C ASP A 400 16.53 3.31 20.99
N GLY A 401 16.41 3.80 22.24
CA GLY A 401 16.95 5.08 22.68
C GLY A 401 16.24 6.31 22.10
N VAL A 402 15.15 6.12 21.37
CA VAL A 402 14.38 7.21 20.75
C VAL A 402 13.27 7.67 21.67
N LYS A 403 13.40 8.90 22.20
CA LYS A 403 12.35 9.51 23.03
C LYS A 403 11.17 9.96 22.15
N PRO A 404 9.94 9.47 22.40
CA PRO A 404 8.75 9.93 21.67
C PRO A 404 8.48 11.42 21.92
N TYR A 405 7.68 12.02 21.05
CA TYR A 405 7.07 13.32 21.36
C TYR A 405 6.05 13.14 22.47
N SER A 406 5.99 14.11 23.39
CA SER A 406 4.88 14.22 24.34
C SER A 406 3.61 14.67 23.63
N ASP A 407 2.45 14.45 24.25
CA ASP A 407 1.16 14.92 23.70
C ASP A 407 1.15 16.44 23.51
N ALA A 408 1.74 17.20 24.44
CA ALA A 408 1.85 18.64 24.32
C ALA A 408 2.74 19.07 23.11
N GLU A 409 3.82 18.35 22.81
CA GLU A 409 4.65 18.62 21.63
C GLU A 409 3.85 18.29 20.34
N LEU A 410 3.06 17.22 20.32
CA LEU A 410 2.24 16.83 19.18
C LEU A 410 1.09 17.82 18.94
N GLU A 411 0.43 18.29 20.01
CA GLU A 411 -0.65 19.28 19.94
C GLU A 411 -0.16 20.65 19.43
N ASN A 412 1.10 20.97 19.67
CA ASN A 412 1.74 22.21 19.25
C ASN A 412 2.43 22.13 17.90
N LEU A 413 2.24 21.06 17.12
CA LEU A 413 2.73 21.03 15.75
C LEU A 413 2.06 22.16 14.94
N PRO A 414 2.82 23.07 14.34
CA PRO A 414 2.34 24.41 13.93
C PRO A 414 1.53 24.43 12.63
N LEU A 415 1.06 23.29 12.16
CA LEU A 415 0.39 23.18 10.86
C LEU A 415 -1.07 22.80 11.01
N HIS A 416 -1.95 23.53 10.32
CA HIS A 416 -3.37 23.21 10.20
C HIS A 416 -3.70 22.41 8.94
N ALA A 417 -2.78 22.31 8.01
CA ALA A 417 -2.93 21.50 6.81
C ALA A 417 -1.59 20.99 6.29
N ARG A 418 -1.63 19.82 5.61
CA ARG A 418 -0.54 19.26 4.82
C ARG A 418 -1.02 18.80 3.47
N HIS A 419 -0.15 18.91 2.47
CA HIS A 419 -0.35 18.37 1.14
C HIS A 419 0.61 17.22 0.91
N PHE A 420 0.10 15.99 0.93
CA PHE A 420 0.83 14.80 0.56
C PHE A 420 0.84 14.68 -0.96
N GLU A 421 1.76 15.37 -1.61
CA GLU A 421 1.78 15.61 -3.06
C GLU A 421 1.73 14.32 -3.88
N GLY A 422 2.53 13.31 -3.50
CA GLY A 422 2.54 12.03 -4.20
C GLY A 422 1.18 11.35 -4.24
N LEU A 423 0.41 11.45 -3.16
CA LEU A 423 -0.92 10.87 -3.03
C LEU A 423 -2.04 11.81 -3.49
N GLY A 424 -1.74 13.10 -3.66
CA GLY A 424 -2.74 14.12 -3.96
C GLY A 424 -3.74 14.30 -2.82
N GLN A 425 -3.30 14.15 -1.58
CA GLN A 425 -4.13 14.24 -0.39
C GLN A 425 -3.79 15.48 0.41
N PHE A 426 -4.76 16.36 0.56
CA PHE A 426 -4.70 17.45 1.52
C PHE A 426 -5.43 17.01 2.78
N ILE A 427 -4.79 17.14 3.92
CA ILE A 427 -5.37 16.84 5.22
C ILE A 427 -5.32 18.12 6.05
N MET A 428 -6.49 18.55 6.52
CA MET A 428 -6.68 19.79 7.25
C MET A 428 -7.26 19.53 8.63
N ARG A 429 -6.87 20.33 9.61
CA ARG A 429 -7.30 20.21 11.01
C ARG A 429 -7.46 21.56 11.66
N SER A 430 -8.46 21.70 12.53
CA SER A 430 -8.50 22.83 13.46
C SER A 430 -7.65 22.59 14.72
N GLY A 431 -7.24 21.35 14.96
CA GLY A 431 -6.42 20.93 16.09
C GLY A 431 -6.30 19.42 16.18
N TRP A 432 -5.79 18.93 17.29
CA TRP A 432 -5.53 17.48 17.54
C TRP A 432 -6.41 16.88 18.62
N LYS A 433 -7.28 17.69 19.25
CA LYS A 433 -8.22 17.24 20.29
C LYS A 433 -9.41 16.51 19.69
N PRO A 434 -10.12 15.69 20.48
CA PRO A 434 -11.28 14.93 19.99
C PRO A 434 -12.42 15.78 19.41
N ASP A 435 -12.55 17.03 19.82
CA ASP A 435 -13.55 17.97 19.32
C ASP A 435 -13.08 18.81 18.11
N SER A 436 -11.83 18.58 17.66
CA SER A 436 -11.28 19.29 16.52
C SER A 436 -11.96 18.87 15.22
N THR A 437 -12.05 19.80 14.30
CA THR A 437 -12.52 19.54 12.94
C THR A 437 -11.39 18.90 12.13
N TYR A 438 -11.73 17.89 11.34
CA TYR A 438 -10.86 17.24 10.39
C TYR A 438 -11.49 17.26 9.01
N CYS A 439 -10.70 17.56 8.00
CA CYS A 439 -11.17 17.62 6.63
C CYS A 439 -10.10 17.09 5.69
N THR A 440 -10.54 16.42 4.62
CA THR A 440 -9.65 16.01 3.53
C THR A 440 -10.06 16.69 2.24
N PHE A 441 -9.09 16.83 1.32
CA PHE A 441 -9.33 17.23 -0.05
C PHE A 441 -8.41 16.43 -0.97
N THR A 442 -8.93 15.98 -2.11
CA THR A 442 -8.19 15.12 -3.05
C THR A 442 -7.91 15.87 -4.34
N ALA A 443 -6.64 16.07 -4.69
CA ALA A 443 -6.24 16.62 -5.98
C ALA A 443 -4.76 16.36 -6.29
N GLY A 444 -4.46 16.08 -7.56
CA GLY A 444 -3.08 16.14 -8.08
C GLY A 444 -2.22 14.90 -7.84
N ALA A 445 -2.80 13.74 -7.50
CA ALA A 445 -2.05 12.52 -7.24
C ALA A 445 -1.14 12.10 -8.41
N SER A 446 0.13 11.84 -8.13
CA SER A 446 1.06 11.12 -9.03
C SER A 446 1.03 9.61 -8.79
N LEU A 447 0.79 9.18 -7.55
CA LEU A 447 0.62 7.79 -7.14
C LEU A 447 -0.87 7.43 -7.25
N ARG A 448 -1.23 6.58 -8.21
CA ARG A 448 -2.63 6.39 -8.62
C ARG A 448 -3.18 5.01 -8.34
N GLN A 449 -2.46 4.16 -7.64
CA GLN A 449 -2.96 2.82 -7.35
C GLN A 449 -4.16 2.87 -6.40
N HIS A 450 -5.22 2.19 -6.75
CA HIS A 450 -6.49 2.14 -6.03
C HIS A 450 -7.18 3.51 -5.86
N LYS A 451 -6.83 4.50 -6.69
CA LYS A 451 -7.45 5.82 -6.69
C LYS A 451 -8.75 5.79 -7.47
N HIS A 452 -9.77 6.46 -6.94
CA HIS A 452 -11.07 6.64 -7.59
C HIS A 452 -11.08 7.81 -8.60
N TYR A 453 -12.24 8.04 -9.22
CA TYR A 453 -12.50 9.20 -10.08
C TYR A 453 -13.04 10.35 -9.23
N ASP A 454 -12.23 10.84 -8.29
CA ASP A 454 -12.57 11.62 -7.11
C ASP A 454 -11.75 12.92 -6.97
N GLU A 455 -11.16 13.42 -8.05
CA GLU A 455 -10.43 14.69 -7.99
C GLU A 455 -11.36 15.86 -7.61
N ASN A 456 -10.89 16.74 -6.75
CA ASN A 456 -11.65 17.79 -6.10
C ASN A 456 -12.71 17.29 -5.08
N ASN A 457 -12.69 16.03 -4.68
CA ASN A 457 -13.49 15.53 -3.56
C ASN A 457 -13.00 16.13 -2.24
N PHE A 458 -13.90 16.25 -1.27
CA PHE A 458 -13.58 16.62 0.11
C PHE A 458 -14.43 15.82 1.09
N THR A 459 -13.93 15.64 2.31
CA THR A 459 -14.68 15.06 3.43
C THR A 459 -14.58 15.97 4.65
N ILE A 460 -15.58 15.93 5.53
CA ILE A 460 -15.60 16.70 6.77
C ILE A 460 -15.99 15.79 7.92
N TYR A 461 -15.19 15.83 8.99
CA TYR A 461 -15.44 15.15 10.24
C TYR A 461 -15.39 16.16 11.40
N LYS A 462 -16.38 16.13 12.26
CA LYS A 462 -16.38 16.77 13.58
C LYS A 462 -17.30 16.01 14.50
N HIS A 463 -16.77 15.41 15.55
CA HIS A 463 -17.42 14.45 16.44
C HIS A 463 -17.91 13.17 15.75
N ASP A 464 -18.26 13.23 14.46
CA ASP A 464 -18.62 12.13 13.59
C ASP A 464 -18.47 12.55 12.12
N PHE A 465 -18.73 11.63 11.18
CA PHE A 465 -18.61 11.87 9.75
C PHE A 465 -19.79 12.71 9.24
N LEU A 466 -19.52 13.91 8.77
CA LEU A 466 -20.53 14.91 8.37
C LEU A 466 -20.66 15.05 6.86
N ALA A 467 -19.56 15.16 6.13
CA ALA A 467 -19.52 15.03 4.69
C ALA A 467 -18.60 13.84 4.36
N ILE A 468 -19.14 12.87 3.65
CA ILE A 468 -18.46 11.60 3.44
C ILE A 468 -18.15 11.35 1.98
N ASP A 469 -17.23 10.48 1.76
CA ASP A 469 -17.08 9.72 0.55
C ASP A 469 -17.99 8.50 0.65
N SER A 470 -18.97 8.38 -0.25
CA SER A 470 -20.01 7.36 -0.10
C SER A 470 -19.65 6.04 -0.76
N GLY A 471 -20.34 4.97 -0.39
CA GLY A 471 -20.09 3.63 -0.90
C GLY A 471 -19.12 2.83 -0.05
N THR A 472 -18.81 1.63 -0.50
CA THR A 472 -17.86 0.73 0.16
C THR A 472 -17.33 -0.30 -0.82
N ARG A 473 -16.11 -0.75 -0.58
CA ARG A 473 -15.53 -1.85 -1.35
C ARG A 473 -16.13 -3.17 -0.89
N GLY A 474 -16.81 -3.88 -1.81
CA GLY A 474 -17.09 -5.29 -1.67
C GLY A 474 -15.97 -6.16 -2.25
N VAL A 475 -16.32 -7.23 -2.95
CA VAL A 475 -15.37 -8.06 -3.70
C VAL A 475 -15.02 -7.39 -5.05
N GLU A 476 -13.88 -7.74 -5.65
CA GLU A 476 -13.41 -7.17 -6.94
C GLU A 476 -14.39 -7.28 -8.11
N THR A 477 -15.31 -8.21 -8.05
CA THR A 477 -16.40 -8.41 -9.03
C THR A 477 -17.66 -7.64 -8.69
N ASP A 478 -17.64 -6.90 -7.59
CA ASP A 478 -18.78 -6.17 -7.09
C ASP A 478 -19.16 -5.02 -8.03
N TRP A 479 -20.44 -4.95 -8.36
CA TRP A 479 -21.03 -3.86 -9.14
C TRP A 479 -20.87 -2.52 -8.43
N ASN A 480 -21.01 -2.50 -7.08
CA ASN A 480 -20.87 -1.31 -6.28
C ASN A 480 -19.48 -0.69 -6.46
N LEU A 481 -18.39 -1.48 -6.33
CA LEU A 481 -17.03 -0.97 -6.52
C LEU A 481 -16.84 -0.35 -7.92
N ARG A 482 -17.36 -1.00 -8.96
CA ARG A 482 -17.06 -0.60 -10.35
C ARG A 482 -17.91 0.54 -10.87
N TYR A 483 -19.16 0.57 -10.48
CA TYR A 483 -20.17 1.44 -11.10
C TYR A 483 -20.69 2.54 -10.18
N TYR A 484 -20.33 2.48 -8.91
CA TYR A 484 -20.66 3.52 -7.94
C TYR A 484 -19.44 3.98 -7.15
N TYR A 485 -18.92 3.15 -6.28
CA TYR A 485 -17.92 3.52 -5.28
C TYR A 485 -16.65 4.14 -5.87
N SER A 486 -16.15 3.63 -6.99
CA SER A 486 -14.99 4.20 -7.69
C SER A 486 -15.33 5.38 -8.62
N GLN A 487 -16.61 5.66 -8.84
CA GLN A 487 -17.06 6.65 -9.81
C GLN A 487 -17.34 8.01 -9.14
N THR A 488 -17.23 9.07 -9.91
CA THR A 488 -17.40 10.45 -9.41
C THR A 488 -18.71 10.68 -8.69
N ILE A 489 -19.77 9.94 -9.05
CA ILE A 489 -21.09 10.04 -8.41
C ILE A 489 -21.08 9.69 -6.92
N ALA A 490 -20.13 8.91 -6.45
CA ALA A 490 -19.99 8.55 -5.03
C ALA A 490 -19.25 9.60 -4.19
N HIS A 491 -18.76 10.65 -4.81
CA HIS A 491 -17.85 11.64 -4.21
C HIS A 491 -18.46 13.04 -4.18
N ASN A 492 -17.98 13.90 -3.29
CA ASN A 492 -18.43 15.29 -3.17
C ASN A 492 -17.85 16.16 -4.30
N CYS A 493 -18.22 15.83 -5.51
CA CYS A 493 -17.69 16.37 -6.76
C CYS A 493 -18.77 16.99 -7.64
N ILE A 494 -18.40 17.37 -8.86
CA ILE A 494 -19.30 17.88 -9.88
C ILE A 494 -19.59 16.77 -10.90
N LEU A 495 -20.84 16.69 -11.35
CA LEU A 495 -21.22 15.92 -12.54
C LEU A 495 -21.56 16.87 -13.69
N ILE A 496 -21.14 16.52 -14.92
CA ILE A 496 -21.52 17.19 -16.17
C ILE A 496 -22.16 16.12 -17.05
N ARG A 497 -23.49 16.05 -17.02
CA ARG A 497 -24.27 14.93 -17.54
C ARG A 497 -24.45 15.01 -19.04
N ARG A 498 -24.02 13.96 -19.74
CA ARG A 498 -24.33 13.68 -21.14
C ARG A 498 -25.08 12.38 -21.26
N PRO A 499 -26.13 12.32 -22.10
CA PRO A 499 -26.86 11.08 -22.35
C PRO A 499 -25.95 9.98 -22.89
N LYS A 500 -26.10 8.75 -22.39
CA LYS A 500 -25.46 7.52 -22.91
C LYS A 500 -23.91 7.53 -22.88
N GLU A 501 -23.31 8.29 -21.97
CA GLU A 501 -21.86 8.27 -21.79
C GLU A 501 -21.42 6.95 -21.12
N PRO A 502 -20.42 6.22 -21.67
CA PRO A 502 -19.98 4.96 -21.08
C PRO A 502 -19.32 5.19 -19.72
N ILE A 503 -19.55 4.28 -18.79
CA ILE A 503 -18.89 4.28 -17.48
C ILE A 503 -17.39 3.99 -17.66
N PRO A 504 -16.47 4.79 -17.12
CA PRO A 504 -15.04 4.51 -17.17
C PRO A 504 -14.71 3.19 -16.49
N ALA A 505 -13.86 2.38 -17.11
CA ALA A 505 -13.42 1.13 -16.53
C ALA A 505 -12.50 1.40 -15.32
N TYR A 506 -12.85 0.86 -14.17
CA TYR A 506 -12.02 0.95 -12.98
C TYR A 506 -11.07 -0.25 -12.86
N TRP A 507 -11.59 -1.46 -12.81
CA TRP A 507 -10.82 -2.71 -12.74
C TRP A 507 -11.25 -3.68 -13.83
N GLY A 508 -10.27 -4.25 -14.52
CA GLY A 508 -10.52 -5.27 -15.54
C GLY A 508 -11.13 -4.71 -16.85
N PRO A 509 -11.68 -5.57 -17.70
CA PRO A 509 -12.27 -5.16 -18.97
C PRO A 509 -13.49 -4.28 -18.75
N VAL A 510 -13.72 -3.35 -19.69
CA VAL A 510 -14.94 -2.56 -19.74
C VAL A 510 -16.11 -3.54 -19.90
N TYR A 511 -16.85 -3.75 -18.82
CA TYR A 511 -18.17 -4.33 -18.94
C TYR A 511 -19.12 -3.19 -19.32
N ASN A 512 -19.95 -3.38 -20.33
CA ASN A 512 -21.15 -2.57 -20.39
C ASN A 512 -21.86 -2.80 -19.05
N GLY A 513 -22.07 -1.74 -18.30
CA GLY A 513 -22.74 -1.81 -17.02
C GLY A 513 -24.06 -2.56 -17.11
N PRO A 514 -24.77 -2.77 -16.00
CA PRO A 514 -26.14 -3.25 -16.06
C PRO A 514 -26.88 -2.45 -17.13
N GLU A 515 -27.71 -3.14 -17.89
CA GLU A 515 -28.45 -2.49 -18.98
C GLU A 515 -29.08 -1.17 -18.50
N GLY A 516 -28.72 -0.07 -19.12
CA GLY A 516 -29.18 1.27 -18.71
C GLY A 516 -28.31 2.04 -17.71
N LYS A 517 -27.17 1.51 -17.23
CA LYS A 517 -26.22 2.26 -16.39
C LYS A 517 -25.16 2.95 -17.24
N PHE A 518 -25.02 4.24 -17.08
CA PHE A 518 -24.06 5.08 -17.79
C PHE A 518 -23.21 5.88 -16.79
N ASN A 519 -22.11 6.43 -17.28
CA ASN A 519 -21.38 7.46 -16.53
C ASN A 519 -22.29 8.67 -16.31
N ASP A 520 -22.68 8.89 -15.09
CA ASP A 520 -23.65 9.95 -14.75
C ASP A 520 -23.02 11.35 -14.78
N GLY A 521 -22.09 11.57 -15.68
CA GLY A 521 -21.40 12.85 -15.88
C GLY A 521 -20.08 12.95 -15.15
N GLY A 522 -19.55 11.85 -14.62
CA GLY A 522 -18.31 11.83 -13.86
C GLY A 522 -17.04 12.02 -14.68
N MET A 523 -15.92 12.03 -13.97
CA MET A 523 -14.58 12.17 -14.51
C MET A 523 -14.06 10.89 -15.16
N TYR A 524 -13.02 11.02 -15.97
CA TYR A 524 -12.18 9.95 -16.48
C TYR A 524 -10.90 9.83 -15.64
N LYS A 525 -10.14 8.77 -15.89
CA LYS A 525 -8.88 8.51 -15.21
C LYS A 525 -7.87 9.64 -15.44
N GLY A 526 -7.33 10.18 -14.36
CA GLY A 526 -6.34 11.24 -14.43
C GLY A 526 -6.01 11.82 -13.06
N SER A 527 -5.42 13.01 -13.07
CA SER A 527 -5.17 13.83 -11.88
C SER A 527 -5.44 15.28 -12.19
N ALA A 528 -6.08 15.98 -11.27
CA ALA A 528 -6.29 17.40 -11.35
C ALA A 528 -4.96 18.16 -11.22
N LYS A 529 -4.96 19.42 -11.65
CA LYS A 529 -3.82 20.31 -11.47
C LYS A 529 -4.05 21.15 -10.23
N VAL A 530 -3.22 21.00 -9.23
CA VAL A 530 -3.22 21.91 -8.08
C VAL A 530 -2.72 23.28 -8.54
N LEU A 531 -3.54 24.31 -8.37
CA LEU A 531 -3.26 25.68 -8.77
C LEU A 531 -2.69 26.51 -7.64
N ALA A 532 -3.17 26.29 -6.40
CA ALA A 532 -2.71 26.98 -5.23
C ALA A 532 -2.94 26.14 -3.96
N PHE A 533 -2.07 26.31 -2.99
CA PHE A 533 -2.20 25.82 -1.63
C PHE A 533 -1.58 26.82 -0.67
N GLU A 534 -2.35 27.26 0.30
CA GLU A 534 -1.91 28.17 1.37
C GLU A 534 -2.56 27.75 2.69
N THR A 535 -1.79 27.74 3.77
CA THR A 535 -2.29 27.47 5.12
C THR A 535 -1.64 28.39 6.15
N ASN A 536 -2.41 28.83 7.12
CA ASN A 536 -1.96 29.66 8.24
C ASN A 536 -2.89 29.44 9.45
N ASP A 537 -2.75 30.27 10.49
CA ASP A 537 -3.53 30.19 11.74
C ASP A 537 -5.01 30.60 11.61
N LYS A 538 -5.46 31.05 10.43
CA LYS A 538 -6.84 31.51 10.19
C LYS A 538 -7.55 30.66 9.17
N PHE A 539 -6.86 30.22 8.14
CA PHE A 539 -7.46 29.46 7.06
C PHE A 539 -6.49 28.53 6.35
N THR A 540 -7.08 27.57 5.64
CA THR A 540 -6.42 26.81 4.58
C THR A 540 -7.17 27.07 3.28
N TYR A 541 -6.44 27.40 2.22
CA TYR A 541 -6.97 27.63 0.87
C TYR A 541 -6.35 26.63 -0.12
N ILE A 542 -7.19 26.00 -0.92
CA ILE A 542 -6.80 25.09 -2.00
C ILE A 542 -7.52 25.49 -3.27
N ALA A 543 -6.82 25.56 -4.40
CA ALA A 543 -7.41 25.69 -5.72
C ALA A 543 -6.93 24.57 -6.62
N SER A 544 -7.85 23.91 -7.32
CA SER A 544 -7.55 22.77 -8.16
C SER A 544 -8.40 22.74 -9.43
N ASP A 545 -7.76 22.40 -10.56
CA ASP A 545 -8.35 22.33 -11.89
C ASP A 545 -8.47 20.88 -12.35
N ALA A 546 -9.69 20.37 -12.41
CA ALA A 546 -10.06 19.05 -12.89
C ALA A 546 -10.64 19.07 -14.32
N THR A 547 -10.57 20.18 -15.05
CA THR A 547 -11.19 20.37 -16.37
C THR A 547 -10.89 19.23 -17.34
N SER A 548 -9.62 18.88 -17.45
CA SER A 548 -9.16 17.83 -18.39
C SER A 548 -9.74 16.45 -18.10
N LEU A 549 -10.18 16.20 -16.87
CA LEU A 549 -10.70 14.91 -16.43
C LEU A 549 -12.12 14.64 -16.92
N TYR A 550 -12.86 15.68 -17.26
CA TYR A 550 -14.20 15.57 -17.82
C TYR A 550 -14.19 15.42 -19.35
N GLY A 551 -13.01 15.42 -19.99
CA GLY A 551 -12.87 15.29 -21.43
C GLY A 551 -13.56 16.42 -22.19
N SER A 552 -14.12 16.11 -23.37
CA SER A 552 -14.73 17.11 -24.26
C SER A 552 -16.05 17.72 -23.78
N LYS A 553 -16.60 17.24 -22.65
CA LYS A 553 -17.86 17.78 -22.10
C LYS A 553 -17.68 19.01 -21.22
N CYS A 554 -16.46 19.33 -20.85
CA CYS A 554 -16.14 20.39 -19.91
C CYS A 554 -15.18 21.41 -20.52
N THR A 555 -15.46 22.68 -20.31
CA THR A 555 -14.56 23.79 -20.67
C THR A 555 -13.85 24.38 -19.45
N GLU A 556 -14.42 24.23 -18.27
CA GLU A 556 -13.85 24.64 -16.99
C GLU A 556 -14.43 23.79 -15.84
N ALA A 557 -13.58 23.26 -14.97
CA ALA A 557 -13.98 22.63 -13.71
C ALA A 557 -12.91 22.92 -12.65
N VAL A 558 -12.96 24.12 -12.10
CA VAL A 558 -12.01 24.61 -11.10
C VAL A 558 -12.72 24.77 -9.77
N ARG A 559 -12.24 24.05 -8.75
CA ARG A 559 -12.70 24.18 -7.37
C ARG A 559 -11.74 25.00 -6.55
N GLN A 560 -12.29 25.96 -5.80
CA GLN A 560 -11.63 26.67 -4.71
C GLN A 560 -12.28 26.21 -3.40
N PHE A 561 -11.44 25.71 -2.50
CA PHE A 561 -11.86 25.18 -1.21
C PHE A 561 -11.15 25.97 -0.10
N VAL A 562 -11.93 26.50 0.83
CA VAL A 562 -11.40 27.25 1.98
C VAL A 562 -11.91 26.61 3.25
N HIS A 563 -11.00 26.28 4.15
CA HIS A 563 -11.31 25.95 5.54
C HIS A 563 -10.95 27.16 6.40
N LEU A 564 -11.93 27.90 6.83
CA LEU A 564 -11.78 28.96 7.83
C LEU A 564 -11.83 28.31 9.21
N LEU A 565 -10.75 28.42 9.96
CA LEU A 565 -10.66 27.80 11.27
C LEU A 565 -11.65 28.43 12.26
N PRO A 566 -12.28 27.63 13.15
CA PRO A 566 -12.03 26.19 13.36
C PRO A 566 -12.91 25.24 12.50
N ASP A 567 -14.06 25.67 11.96
CA ASP A 567 -15.09 24.75 11.44
C ASP A 567 -16.03 25.34 10.37
N THR A 568 -15.57 26.36 9.67
CA THR A 568 -16.32 26.95 8.56
C THR A 568 -15.64 26.63 7.23
N PHE A 569 -16.44 26.25 6.23
CA PHE A 569 -15.94 25.90 4.91
C PHE A 569 -16.61 26.74 3.83
N VAL A 570 -15.84 27.09 2.80
CA VAL A 570 -16.38 27.72 1.60
C VAL A 570 -15.92 26.89 0.40
N VAL A 571 -16.87 26.41 -0.39
CA VAL A 571 -16.61 25.70 -1.64
C VAL A 571 -17.12 26.55 -2.79
N TYR A 572 -16.24 26.95 -3.68
CA TYR A 572 -16.58 27.73 -4.85
C TYR A 572 -16.09 27.03 -6.13
N ASP A 573 -17.05 26.63 -6.96
CA ASP A 573 -16.79 25.94 -8.21
C ASP A 573 -17.10 26.84 -9.41
N ARG A 574 -16.13 26.92 -10.33
CA ARG A 574 -16.36 27.43 -11.67
C ARG A 574 -16.50 26.25 -12.62
N VAL A 575 -17.68 26.10 -13.21
CA VAL A 575 -18.00 24.93 -14.05
C VAL A 575 -18.61 25.39 -15.38
N GLY A 576 -17.87 25.13 -16.46
CA GLY A 576 -18.28 25.33 -17.83
C GLY A 576 -18.55 24.01 -18.54
N ALA A 577 -19.80 23.78 -18.98
CA ALA A 577 -20.10 22.66 -19.88
C ALA A 577 -19.88 23.09 -21.33
N ALA A 578 -19.34 22.19 -22.16
CA ALA A 578 -19.12 22.48 -23.58
C ALA A 578 -20.43 22.59 -24.39
N ASN A 579 -21.49 21.97 -23.91
CA ASN A 579 -22.84 22.10 -24.47
C ASN A 579 -23.76 22.70 -23.41
N ALA A 580 -24.50 23.74 -23.76
CA ALA A 580 -25.41 24.42 -22.87
C ALA A 580 -26.53 23.51 -22.30
N ASN A 581 -26.87 22.45 -23.00
CA ASN A 581 -27.86 21.45 -22.58
C ASN A 581 -27.30 20.38 -21.64
N ASP A 582 -25.98 20.31 -21.43
CA ASP A 582 -25.39 19.35 -20.50
C ASP A 582 -25.73 19.77 -19.06
N GLY A 583 -26.47 18.92 -18.35
CA GLY A 583 -26.85 19.16 -16.96
C GLY A 583 -25.64 19.17 -16.03
N LYS A 584 -25.64 20.09 -15.06
CA LYS A 584 -24.62 20.16 -14.01
C LYS A 584 -25.22 19.81 -12.66
N ALA A 585 -24.54 18.97 -11.88
CA ALA A 585 -24.92 18.66 -10.51
C ALA A 585 -23.72 18.77 -9.58
N TRP A 586 -23.92 19.41 -8.45
CA TRP A 586 -22.98 19.45 -7.33
C TRP A 586 -23.44 18.42 -6.29
N LEU A 587 -22.54 17.56 -5.85
CA LEU A 587 -22.85 16.44 -4.97
C LEU A 587 -22.32 16.69 -3.55
N LEU A 588 -23.13 16.31 -2.56
CA LEU A 588 -22.72 16.23 -1.17
C LEU A 588 -23.35 15.01 -0.51
N HIS A 589 -22.52 14.14 0.07
CA HIS A 589 -22.93 12.88 0.65
C HIS A 589 -22.90 12.92 2.17
N PHE A 590 -23.90 12.29 2.78
CA PHE A 590 -24.09 12.25 4.24
C PHE A 590 -24.30 10.80 4.70
N VAL A 591 -23.98 10.54 5.96
CA VAL A 591 -24.28 9.23 6.58
C VAL A 591 -25.77 9.01 6.75
N ASN A 592 -26.48 10.06 7.22
CA ASN A 592 -27.90 10.03 7.48
C ASN A 592 -28.65 10.94 6.51
N GLU A 593 -29.96 10.72 6.37
CA GLU A 593 -30.82 11.58 5.55
C GLU A 593 -30.77 13.03 6.05
N PRO A 594 -30.38 14.00 5.19
CA PRO A 594 -30.34 15.40 5.57
C PRO A 594 -31.74 16.03 5.54
N ARG A 595 -31.92 17.09 6.29
CA ARG A 595 -33.07 17.98 6.17
C ARG A 595 -32.75 19.13 5.21
N VAL A 596 -33.66 19.44 4.32
CA VAL A 596 -33.55 20.58 3.40
C VAL A 596 -34.61 21.58 3.74
N ASP A 597 -34.21 22.82 4.05
CA ASP A 597 -35.05 23.94 4.33
C ASP A 597 -34.63 25.13 3.46
N GLY A 598 -35.39 25.37 2.42
CA GLY A 598 -35.06 26.36 1.41
C GLY A 598 -33.71 26.07 0.75
N ARG A 599 -32.72 26.88 1.04
CA ARG A 599 -31.34 26.76 0.50
C ARG A 599 -30.37 26.15 1.50
N CYS A 600 -30.82 25.85 2.68
CA CYS A 600 -30.02 25.26 3.73
C CYS A 600 -30.26 23.76 3.80
N THR A 601 -29.18 22.98 3.79
CA THR A 601 -29.19 21.54 4.06
C THR A 601 -28.54 21.31 5.42
N VAL A 602 -29.19 20.53 6.28
CA VAL A 602 -28.72 20.21 7.62
C VAL A 602 -28.57 18.70 7.74
N ALA A 603 -27.39 18.25 8.06
CA ALA A 603 -27.07 16.82 8.28
C ALA A 603 -26.57 16.60 9.71
N ASP A 604 -27.13 15.59 10.37
CA ASP A 604 -26.77 15.18 11.72
C ASP A 604 -26.12 13.78 11.67
N CYS A 605 -24.98 13.60 12.36
CA CYS A 605 -24.38 12.30 12.58
C CYS A 605 -23.75 12.25 13.97
N GLY A 606 -24.18 11.31 14.81
CA GLY A 606 -23.74 11.22 16.21
C GLY A 606 -23.96 12.53 16.95
N LYS A 607 -22.89 13.14 17.44
CA LYS A 607 -22.90 14.47 18.09
C LYS A 607 -22.57 15.61 17.11
N GLY A 608 -22.24 15.28 15.86
CA GLY A 608 -21.86 16.25 14.85
C GLY A 608 -23.07 16.77 14.09
N ARG A 609 -22.99 18.02 13.63
CA ARG A 609 -23.99 18.65 12.77
C ARG A 609 -23.31 19.53 11.73
N LEU A 610 -23.73 19.38 10.47
CA LEU A 610 -23.28 20.20 9.35
C LEU A 610 -24.45 21.03 8.81
N PHE A 611 -24.24 22.34 8.67
CA PHE A 611 -25.11 23.24 7.93
C PHE A 611 -24.43 23.55 6.59
N CYS A 612 -25.13 23.31 5.49
CA CYS A 612 -24.67 23.66 4.16
C CYS A 612 -25.65 24.63 3.51
N GLU A 613 -25.21 25.87 3.31
CA GLU A 613 -26.01 26.88 2.63
C GLU A 613 -25.58 27.00 1.17
N THR A 614 -26.53 26.84 0.26
CA THR A 614 -26.31 27.00 -1.18
C THR A 614 -26.50 28.47 -1.53
N ILE A 615 -25.42 29.20 -1.78
CA ILE A 615 -25.44 30.64 -2.07
C ILE A 615 -25.64 30.86 -3.58
N LEU A 616 -24.91 30.15 -4.41
CA LEU A 616 -24.95 30.27 -5.88
C LEU A 616 -25.03 28.89 -6.53
N PRO A 617 -25.69 28.75 -7.70
CA PRO A 617 -26.53 29.75 -8.33
C PRO A 617 -27.81 29.99 -7.51
N ALA A 618 -28.40 31.19 -7.65
CA ALA A 618 -29.56 31.56 -6.85
C ALA A 618 -30.82 30.70 -7.13
N ASP A 619 -30.90 30.10 -8.30
CA ASP A 619 -31.96 29.23 -8.79
C ASP A 619 -31.63 27.73 -8.68
N ALA A 620 -30.60 27.37 -7.92
CA ALA A 620 -30.23 25.95 -7.71
C ALA A 620 -31.41 25.16 -7.13
N LYS A 621 -31.65 23.97 -7.70
CA LYS A 621 -32.59 23.00 -7.17
C LYS A 621 -31.84 22.01 -6.28
N LEU A 622 -32.35 21.83 -5.07
CA LEU A 622 -31.84 20.84 -4.13
C LEU A 622 -32.72 19.59 -4.18
N GLU A 623 -32.10 18.45 -4.36
CA GLU A 623 -32.77 17.14 -4.41
C GLU A 623 -32.07 16.19 -3.47
N LYS A 624 -32.82 15.44 -2.65
CA LYS A 624 -32.32 14.35 -1.83
C LYS A 624 -32.45 13.04 -2.61
N ILE A 625 -31.37 12.28 -2.65
CA ILE A 625 -31.32 10.96 -3.29
C ILE A 625 -30.79 9.97 -2.27
N GLY A 626 -31.56 8.94 -1.95
CA GLY A 626 -31.19 7.90 -1.01
C GLY A 626 -32.39 7.16 -0.44
N GLY A 627 -32.15 6.23 0.47
CA GLY A 627 -33.19 5.41 1.09
C GLY A 627 -33.65 4.23 0.23
N PRO A 628 -34.67 3.47 0.70
CA PRO A 628 -35.15 2.27 0.04
C PRO A 628 -35.54 2.50 -1.43
N GLY A 629 -35.06 1.63 -2.32
CA GLY A 629 -35.29 1.73 -3.76
C GLY A 629 -34.39 2.72 -4.50
N LYS A 630 -33.42 3.30 -3.81
CA LYS A 630 -32.36 4.17 -4.37
C LYS A 630 -30.97 3.61 -4.15
N GLU A 631 -30.89 2.36 -3.73
CA GLU A 631 -29.63 1.61 -3.63
C GLU A 631 -29.02 1.45 -5.02
N PHE A 632 -27.69 1.47 -5.08
CA PHE A 632 -26.96 1.34 -6.33
C PHE A 632 -26.72 -0.13 -6.71
#